data_70be73b76b2cc283e059dba55b9274ec
#
_entry.id   70be73b76b2cc283e059dba55b9274ec
#
_cell.length_a   1.000
_cell.length_b   1.000
_cell.length_c   1.000
_cell.angle_alpha   90.00
_cell.angle_beta   90.00
_cell.angle_gamma   90.00
#
_symmetry.space_group_name_H-M   'P 1'
#
loop_
_entity.id
_entity.type
_entity.pdbx_description
1 polymer ?
#
loop_
_entity_poly.entity_id
_entity_poly.type
_entity_poly.pdbx_seq_one_letter_code
_entity_poly.pdbx_strand_id
1 'polypeptide(L)'
;MGTDINVIAEVRRNGVWELSTAKVFKNPWYDQASNKKWAMEEYMSQPDDSRNYNLFAILAGVRNGEGFAGCRTGERFKPISELKGYPDNMSKNDVLFGDEYGYGSWLTLRELHEYDWEQLHRNYGYVDEDTYRDYIMNGEQPNSYSGDIWGHNIIKLTEPEMVDLINDEYPRDESKEYYTACYFAPITYRECASWFYDETMEGLRRLIPDGGTEDDVRIVFEFDC
;
A
#
# COMPACT_ATOMS: atom_id res chain seq x y z
N MET A 1 4.40 15.44 5.99
CA MET A 1 2.98 15.32 5.60
C MET A 1 2.71 13.90 5.13
N GLY A 2 1.48 13.40 5.29
CA GLY A 2 1.08 12.10 4.72
C GLY A 2 0.88 12.25 3.20
N THR A 3 0.76 11.15 2.50
CA THR A 3 0.37 11.09 1.09
C THR A 3 -0.88 10.23 1.01
N ASP A 4 -1.88 10.69 0.29
CA ASP A 4 -3.08 9.94 -0.03
C ASP A 4 -3.12 9.63 -1.52
N ILE A 5 -3.99 8.73 -1.92
CA ILE A 5 -4.25 8.40 -3.32
C ILE A 5 -5.72 8.63 -3.61
N ASN A 6 -6.01 9.29 -4.75
CA ASN A 6 -7.33 9.27 -5.35
C ASN A 6 -7.25 8.37 -6.59
N VAL A 7 -8.21 7.50 -6.77
CA VAL A 7 -8.20 6.52 -7.86
C VAL A 7 -9.57 6.34 -8.49
N ILE A 8 -9.60 6.29 -9.82
CA ILE A 8 -10.81 5.96 -10.58
C ILE A 8 -10.52 4.78 -11.52
N ALA A 9 -11.58 4.03 -11.82
CA ALA A 9 -11.56 3.00 -12.84
C ALA A 9 -12.28 3.49 -14.10
N GLU A 10 -11.66 3.29 -15.25
CA GLU A 10 -12.21 3.63 -16.55
C GLU A 10 -12.29 2.40 -17.45
N VAL A 11 -13.29 2.40 -18.32
CA VAL A 11 -13.54 1.35 -19.32
C VAL A 11 -13.60 1.97 -20.69
N ARG A 12 -12.92 1.36 -21.68
CA ARG A 12 -12.98 1.79 -23.07
C ARG A 12 -14.10 1.08 -23.81
N ARG A 13 -15.08 1.84 -24.28
CA ARG A 13 -16.19 1.35 -25.12
C ARG A 13 -16.22 2.13 -26.43
N ASN A 14 -16.28 1.40 -27.55
CA ASN A 14 -16.27 2.00 -28.88
C ASN A 14 -15.12 3.02 -29.11
N GLY A 15 -13.95 2.74 -28.52
CA GLY A 15 -12.77 3.60 -28.61
C GLY A 15 -12.75 4.82 -27.66
N VAL A 16 -13.78 5.00 -26.83
CA VAL A 16 -13.88 6.12 -25.87
C VAL A 16 -13.74 5.60 -24.45
N TRP A 17 -12.94 6.28 -23.64
CA TRP A 17 -12.81 5.99 -22.22
C TRP A 17 -13.95 6.65 -21.44
N GLU A 18 -14.55 5.88 -20.57
CA GLU A 18 -15.69 6.27 -19.74
C GLU A 18 -15.40 5.91 -18.27
N LEU A 19 -15.76 6.79 -17.35
CA LEU A 19 -15.73 6.50 -15.92
C LEU A 19 -16.63 5.31 -15.63
N SER A 20 -16.12 4.30 -14.93
CA SER A 20 -16.94 3.17 -14.51
C SER A 20 -17.95 3.60 -13.44
N THR A 21 -19.19 3.18 -13.62
CA THR A 21 -20.26 3.33 -12.61
C THR A 21 -20.72 1.98 -12.05
N ALA A 22 -20.13 0.87 -12.52
CA ALA A 22 -20.48 -0.46 -12.07
C ALA A 22 -19.96 -0.72 -10.64
N LYS A 23 -20.83 -1.18 -9.75
CA LYS A 23 -20.47 -1.55 -8.38
C LYS A 23 -19.84 -2.95 -8.36
N VAL A 24 -18.56 -3.03 -8.60
CA VAL A 24 -17.78 -4.27 -8.71
C VAL A 24 -16.61 -4.36 -7.75
N PHE A 25 -16.23 -3.24 -7.12
CA PHE A 25 -15.13 -3.20 -6.17
C PHE A 25 -15.65 -3.49 -4.77
N LYS A 26 -15.06 -4.46 -4.10
CA LYS A 26 -15.43 -4.80 -2.72
C LYS A 26 -15.12 -3.64 -1.78
N ASN A 27 -16.06 -3.35 -0.89
CA ASN A 27 -15.90 -2.30 0.10
C ASN A 27 -15.13 -2.84 1.31
N PRO A 28 -13.90 -2.36 1.61
CA PRO A 28 -13.13 -2.83 2.76
C PRO A 28 -13.78 -2.48 4.11
N TRP A 29 -14.69 -1.50 4.10
CA TRP A 29 -15.41 -1.01 5.28
C TRP A 29 -16.85 -1.52 5.34
N TYR A 30 -17.18 -2.58 4.58
CA TYR A 30 -18.53 -3.13 4.58
C TYR A 30 -18.95 -3.59 5.98
N ASP A 31 -20.03 -3.00 6.46
CA ASP A 31 -20.69 -3.36 7.71
C ASP A 31 -22.20 -3.25 7.55
N GLN A 32 -22.87 -4.39 7.47
CA GLN A 32 -24.33 -4.48 7.31
C GLN A 32 -25.09 -3.83 8.48
N ALA A 33 -24.49 -3.77 9.67
CA ALA A 33 -25.06 -3.16 10.86
C ALA A 33 -24.79 -1.65 11.00
N SER A 34 -23.99 -1.08 10.08
CA SER A 34 -23.64 0.34 10.10
C SER A 34 -24.85 1.24 9.88
N ASN A 35 -24.87 2.40 10.50
CA ASN A 35 -25.81 3.48 10.20
C ASN A 35 -25.36 4.39 9.05
N LYS A 36 -24.19 4.14 8.46
CA LYS A 36 -23.63 4.90 7.35
C LYS A 36 -23.90 4.18 6.03
N LYS A 37 -24.63 4.85 5.13
CA LYS A 37 -25.03 4.25 3.83
C LYS A 37 -23.85 3.66 3.05
N TRP A 38 -22.72 4.35 2.97
CA TRP A 38 -21.54 3.90 2.25
C TRP A 38 -20.91 2.62 2.84
N ALA A 39 -20.99 2.43 4.17
CA ALA A 39 -20.52 1.21 4.82
C ALA A 39 -21.49 0.03 4.68
N MET A 40 -22.76 0.27 4.39
CA MET A 40 -23.77 -0.77 4.17
C MET A 40 -23.74 -1.33 2.74
N GLU A 41 -22.98 -0.73 1.83
CA GLU A 41 -22.83 -1.18 0.46
C GLU A 41 -21.62 -2.13 0.36
N GLU A 42 -21.87 -3.39 0.05
CA GLU A 42 -20.82 -4.41 -0.08
C GLU A 42 -19.87 -4.13 -1.25
N TYR A 43 -20.37 -3.46 -2.30
CA TYR A 43 -19.58 -3.12 -3.49
C TYR A 43 -19.67 -1.63 -3.80
N MET A 44 -18.54 -1.06 -4.19
CA MET A 44 -18.37 0.32 -4.62
C MET A 44 -18.18 0.40 -6.14
N SER A 45 -18.41 1.58 -6.72
CA SER A 45 -18.21 1.83 -8.16
C SER A 45 -16.76 2.20 -8.51
N GLN A 46 -15.96 2.57 -7.53
CA GLN A 46 -14.55 2.92 -7.70
C GLN A 46 -13.67 2.04 -6.80
N PRO A 47 -12.38 1.86 -7.14
CA PRO A 47 -11.42 1.17 -6.29
C PRO A 47 -11.31 1.79 -4.89
N ASP A 48 -10.84 1.00 -3.93
CA ASP A 48 -10.46 1.49 -2.61
C ASP A 48 -9.26 2.44 -2.73
N ASP A 49 -9.35 3.58 -2.05
CA ASP A 49 -8.35 4.65 -1.99
C ASP A 49 -7.63 4.72 -0.63
N SER A 50 -7.70 3.64 0.14
CA SER A 50 -7.03 3.55 1.43
C SER A 50 -5.52 3.72 1.32
N ARG A 51 -4.95 4.40 2.31
CA ARG A 51 -3.52 4.68 2.36
C ARG A 51 -2.70 3.40 2.51
N ASN A 52 -1.93 3.06 1.48
CA ASN A 52 -0.94 1.99 1.49
C ASN A 52 0.32 2.44 0.73
N TYR A 53 1.36 2.88 1.45
CA TYR A 53 2.60 3.38 0.83
C TYR A 53 3.35 2.31 0.04
N ASN A 54 3.23 1.03 0.40
CA ASN A 54 3.80 -0.05 -0.39
C ASN A 54 3.12 -0.14 -1.76
N LEU A 55 1.79 -0.03 -1.80
CA LEU A 55 1.04 0.04 -3.05
C LEU A 55 1.44 1.26 -3.89
N PHE A 56 1.59 2.45 -3.29
CA PHE A 56 2.00 3.66 -3.99
C PHE A 56 3.38 3.51 -4.63
N ALA A 57 4.30 2.86 -3.90
CA ALA A 57 5.63 2.53 -4.39
C ALA A 57 5.59 1.53 -5.55
N ILE A 58 4.74 0.49 -5.46
CA ILE A 58 4.57 -0.51 -6.51
C ILE A 58 3.93 0.11 -7.76
N LEU A 59 2.89 0.93 -7.62
CA LEU A 59 2.20 1.53 -8.77
C LEU A 59 3.10 2.51 -9.54
N ALA A 60 3.77 3.44 -8.82
CA ALA A 60 4.44 4.58 -9.46
C ALA A 60 5.70 5.09 -8.73
N GLY A 61 6.28 4.34 -7.81
CA GLY A 61 7.50 4.73 -7.10
C GLY A 61 7.32 5.84 -6.06
N VAL A 62 6.08 6.22 -5.73
CA VAL A 62 5.79 7.26 -4.73
C VAL A 62 5.95 6.71 -3.32
N ARG A 63 6.60 7.46 -2.42
CA ARG A 63 6.94 7.02 -1.04
C ARG A 63 7.73 5.71 -0.99
N ASN A 64 8.54 5.47 -1.97
CA ASN A 64 9.22 4.20 -2.18
C ASN A 64 10.31 3.92 -1.11
N GLY A 65 10.01 3.02 -0.17
CA GLY A 65 10.83 2.72 1.01
C GLY A 65 10.73 3.75 2.14
N GLU A 66 9.77 4.67 2.03
CA GLU A 66 9.60 5.78 2.96
C GLU A 66 8.16 5.85 3.48
N GLY A 67 8.01 5.85 4.80
CA GLY A 67 6.75 6.06 5.48
C GLY A 67 6.45 7.53 5.76
N PHE A 68 5.64 7.74 6.79
CA PHE A 68 5.32 9.07 7.28
C PHE A 68 6.59 9.84 7.69
N ALA A 69 6.65 11.12 7.38
CA ALA A 69 7.78 12.02 7.66
C ALA A 69 9.12 11.60 7.02
N GLY A 70 9.11 10.75 5.98
CA GLY A 70 10.33 10.28 5.30
C GLY A 70 11.12 9.24 6.09
N CYS A 71 10.52 8.65 7.12
CA CYS A 71 11.15 7.57 7.86
C CYS A 71 11.27 6.32 6.97
N ARG A 72 12.41 5.65 7.04
CA ARG A 72 12.64 4.41 6.29
C ARG A 72 11.72 3.31 6.78
N THR A 73 11.06 2.60 5.84
CA THR A 73 10.11 1.53 6.14
C THR A 73 10.46 0.19 5.47
N GLY A 74 11.46 0.18 4.60
CA GLY A 74 11.86 -1.05 3.93
C GLY A 74 12.86 -0.84 2.79
N GLU A 75 13.04 -1.86 2.00
CA GLU A 75 13.72 -1.80 0.72
C GLU A 75 12.89 -0.99 -0.29
N ARG A 76 13.50 -0.58 -1.39
CA ARG A 76 12.74 0.08 -2.46
C ARG A 76 12.07 -0.97 -3.34
N PHE A 77 10.81 -0.72 -3.66
CA PHE A 77 10.06 -1.48 -4.65
C PHE A 77 10.53 -1.12 -6.08
N LYS A 78 10.43 -2.07 -6.98
CA LYS A 78 10.51 -1.79 -8.40
C LYS A 78 9.11 -1.38 -8.88
N PRO A 79 8.86 -0.14 -9.29
CA PRO A 79 7.53 0.28 -9.69
C PRO A 79 7.09 -0.39 -10.99
N ILE A 80 5.77 -0.50 -11.21
CA ILE A 80 5.20 -0.93 -12.50
C ILE A 80 5.56 0.10 -13.57
N SER A 81 5.44 1.39 -13.25
CA SER A 81 5.93 2.48 -14.11
C SER A 81 6.32 3.69 -13.27
N GLU A 82 7.08 4.61 -13.85
CA GLU A 82 7.18 5.97 -13.34
C GLU A 82 5.86 6.71 -13.56
N LEU A 83 5.67 7.86 -12.88
CA LEU A 83 4.52 8.73 -13.09
C LEU A 83 4.41 9.15 -14.57
N LYS A 84 3.27 8.89 -15.20
CA LYS A 84 3.02 9.14 -16.63
C LYS A 84 2.29 10.45 -16.89
N GLY A 85 1.79 11.13 -15.85
CA GLY A 85 0.79 12.17 -15.99
C GLY A 85 -0.61 11.58 -16.27
N TYR A 86 -1.60 12.45 -16.39
CA TYR A 86 -2.94 12.01 -16.80
C TYR A 86 -2.97 11.63 -18.29
N PRO A 87 -3.79 10.63 -18.67
CA PRO A 87 -3.95 10.30 -20.07
C PRO A 87 -4.76 11.40 -20.77
N ASP A 88 -4.32 11.83 -21.98
CA ASP A 88 -4.98 12.88 -22.78
C ASP A 88 -6.47 12.62 -23.04
N ASN A 89 -6.87 11.35 -23.01
CA ASN A 89 -8.22 10.88 -23.26
C ASN A 89 -8.95 10.40 -22.00
N MET A 90 -8.59 10.96 -20.83
CA MET A 90 -9.27 10.65 -19.56
C MET A 90 -10.75 11.08 -19.63
N SER A 91 -11.61 10.27 -19.03
CA SER A 91 -13.01 10.63 -18.86
C SER A 91 -13.19 11.83 -17.94
N LYS A 92 -14.30 12.56 -18.09
CA LYS A 92 -14.65 13.60 -17.12
C LYS A 92 -15.03 12.97 -15.78
N ASN A 93 -14.46 13.46 -14.73
CA ASN A 93 -14.73 13.04 -13.36
C ASN A 93 -14.58 14.23 -12.39
N ASP A 94 -15.05 14.05 -11.17
CA ASP A 94 -14.96 14.99 -10.07
C ASP A 94 -14.18 14.42 -8.86
N VAL A 95 -13.49 13.29 -9.06
CA VAL A 95 -12.71 12.60 -8.04
C VAL A 95 -11.25 13.04 -8.06
N LEU A 96 -10.67 13.18 -9.26
CA LEU A 96 -9.29 13.60 -9.43
C LEU A 96 -9.19 15.11 -9.58
N PHE A 97 -8.22 15.73 -8.93
CA PHE A 97 -8.04 17.19 -8.89
C PHE A 97 -7.45 17.78 -10.17
N GLY A 98 -6.86 16.90 -11.04
CA GLY A 98 -6.26 17.33 -12.30
C GLY A 98 -4.79 17.77 -12.17
N ASP A 99 -4.25 18.40 -13.22
CA ASP A 99 -2.81 18.69 -13.38
C ASP A 99 -2.19 19.66 -12.35
N GLU A 100 -2.98 20.17 -11.39
CA GLU A 100 -2.53 21.23 -10.48
C GLU A 100 -1.34 20.80 -9.61
N TYR A 101 -1.16 19.50 -9.36
CA TYR A 101 -0.10 18.96 -8.50
C TYR A 101 0.92 18.05 -9.20
N GLY A 102 0.68 17.63 -10.45
CA GLY A 102 1.66 16.89 -11.29
C GLY A 102 1.94 15.43 -10.86
N TYR A 103 1.16 14.87 -9.95
CA TYR A 103 1.34 13.51 -9.43
C TYR A 103 0.32 12.50 -9.98
N GLY A 104 -0.27 12.80 -11.14
CA GLY A 104 -1.19 11.90 -11.83
C GLY A 104 -0.46 10.76 -12.56
N SER A 105 -1.11 9.59 -12.66
CA SER A 105 -0.65 8.48 -13.50
C SER A 105 -1.81 7.53 -13.84
N TRP A 106 -1.51 6.51 -14.61
CA TRP A 106 -2.49 5.50 -15.01
C TRP A 106 -1.82 4.19 -15.37
N LEU A 107 -2.54 3.08 -15.19
CA LEU A 107 -2.11 1.75 -15.57
C LEU A 107 -3.30 0.97 -16.15
N THR A 108 -3.08 0.26 -17.25
CA THR A 108 -4.06 -0.70 -17.78
C THR A 108 -4.13 -1.93 -16.87
N LEU A 109 -5.24 -2.64 -16.93
CA LEU A 109 -5.36 -3.93 -16.24
C LEU A 109 -4.31 -4.94 -16.75
N ARG A 110 -3.93 -4.86 -18.04
CA ARG A 110 -2.84 -5.67 -18.59
C ARG A 110 -1.50 -5.38 -17.89
N GLU A 111 -1.11 -4.10 -17.74
CA GLU A 111 0.13 -3.73 -17.06
C GLU A 111 0.14 -4.23 -15.61
N LEU A 112 -1.00 -4.14 -14.92
CA LEU A 112 -1.17 -4.67 -13.57
C LEU A 112 -1.08 -6.19 -13.51
N HIS A 113 -1.62 -6.90 -14.50
CA HIS A 113 -1.64 -8.36 -14.56
C HIS A 113 -0.28 -8.96 -14.97
N GLU A 114 0.41 -8.34 -15.91
CA GLU A 114 1.73 -8.80 -16.40
C GLU A 114 2.88 -8.46 -15.43
N TYR A 115 2.63 -7.62 -14.44
CA TYR A 115 3.63 -7.29 -13.43
C TYR A 115 3.92 -8.50 -12.53
N ASP A 116 5.19 -8.69 -12.19
CA ASP A 116 5.63 -9.75 -11.29
C ASP A 116 5.37 -9.37 -9.82
N TRP A 117 4.24 -9.78 -9.30
CA TRP A 117 3.83 -9.56 -7.90
C TRP A 117 4.52 -10.49 -6.90
N GLU A 118 5.24 -11.53 -7.37
CA GLU A 118 5.98 -12.47 -6.52
C GLU A 118 7.39 -11.99 -6.18
N GLN A 119 7.78 -10.80 -6.63
CA GLN A 119 9.02 -10.16 -6.20
C GLN A 119 9.05 -10.01 -4.68
N LEU A 120 10.23 -10.16 -4.08
CA LEU A 120 10.40 -10.10 -2.64
C LEU A 120 10.76 -8.69 -2.17
N HIS A 121 10.24 -8.33 -1.02
CA HIS A 121 10.50 -7.08 -0.31
C HIS A 121 10.76 -7.35 1.17
N ARG A 122 11.64 -6.57 1.78
CA ARG A 122 11.85 -6.62 3.23
C ARG A 122 11.47 -5.28 3.85
N ASN A 123 10.53 -5.34 4.79
CA ASN A 123 10.22 -4.20 5.66
C ASN A 123 11.39 -3.93 6.61
N TYR A 124 11.50 -2.67 7.07
CA TYR A 124 12.50 -2.22 8.02
C TYR A 124 11.85 -1.29 9.04
N GLY A 125 12.23 -1.41 10.30
CA GLY A 125 11.76 -0.49 11.32
C GLY A 125 12.17 -0.91 12.71
N TYR A 126 11.84 -0.04 13.66
CA TYR A 126 12.00 -0.30 15.09
C TYR A 126 10.84 -1.12 15.62
N VAL A 127 11.18 -2.14 16.38
CA VAL A 127 10.27 -2.99 17.15
C VAL A 127 10.72 -3.04 18.60
N ASP A 128 9.78 -3.25 19.51
CA ASP A 128 10.06 -3.48 20.92
C ASP A 128 10.67 -4.86 21.18
N GLU A 129 11.10 -5.07 22.42
CA GLU A 129 11.72 -6.32 22.85
C GLU A 129 10.84 -7.54 22.61
N ASP A 130 9.56 -7.48 22.96
CA ASP A 130 8.66 -8.63 22.85
C ASP A 130 8.41 -8.99 21.38
N THR A 131 8.15 -8.01 20.54
CA THR A 131 7.99 -8.18 19.10
C THR A 131 9.26 -8.74 18.45
N TYR A 132 10.45 -8.24 18.85
CA TYR A 132 11.72 -8.75 18.32
C TYR A 132 11.99 -10.19 18.77
N ARG A 133 11.65 -10.53 20.03
CA ARG A 133 11.76 -11.89 20.55
C ARG A 133 10.90 -12.88 19.74
N ASP A 134 9.65 -12.53 19.48
CA ASP A 134 8.75 -13.38 18.69
C ASP A 134 9.25 -13.55 17.25
N TYR A 135 9.80 -12.47 16.67
CA TYR A 135 10.40 -12.52 15.36
C TYR A 135 11.59 -13.47 15.28
N ILE A 136 12.58 -13.39 16.20
CA ILE A 136 13.79 -14.23 16.14
C ILE A 136 13.55 -15.67 16.59
N MET A 137 12.63 -15.90 17.55
CA MET A 137 12.39 -17.24 18.12
C MET A 137 11.33 -18.02 17.36
N ASN A 138 10.28 -17.34 16.89
CA ASN A 138 9.12 -17.99 16.28
C ASN A 138 9.01 -17.70 14.77
N GLY A 139 9.82 -16.78 14.23
CA GLY A 139 9.74 -16.35 12.83
C GLY A 139 8.49 -15.55 12.51
N GLU A 140 7.81 -15.01 13.52
CA GLU A 140 6.60 -14.23 13.34
C GLU A 140 6.94 -12.85 12.75
N GLN A 141 6.27 -12.48 11.66
CA GLN A 141 6.42 -11.13 11.09
C GLN A 141 5.84 -10.11 12.07
N PRO A 142 6.57 -8.99 12.35
CA PRO A 142 6.05 -7.94 13.19
C PRO A 142 4.75 -7.35 12.64
N ASN A 143 3.71 -7.33 13.48
CA ASN A 143 2.41 -6.74 13.11
C ASN A 143 2.45 -5.20 13.09
N SER A 144 3.40 -4.61 13.83
CA SER A 144 3.62 -3.16 13.86
C SER A 144 5.10 -2.85 14.03
N TYR A 145 5.53 -1.78 13.40
CA TYR A 145 6.89 -1.24 13.51
C TYR A 145 6.87 0.25 13.19
N SER A 146 7.91 0.96 13.60
CA SER A 146 8.05 2.38 13.32
C SER A 146 9.32 2.68 12.55
N GLY A 147 9.27 3.58 11.59
CA GLY A 147 10.46 4.03 10.86
C GLY A 147 11.46 4.80 11.75
N ASP A 148 10.97 5.41 12.82
CA ASP A 148 11.80 5.99 13.90
C ASP A 148 10.98 6.12 15.19
N ILE A 149 11.67 6.22 16.32
CA ILE A 149 11.07 6.31 17.65
C ILE A 149 11.84 7.30 18.53
N TRP A 150 11.13 8.02 19.40
CA TRP A 150 11.71 8.96 20.36
C TRP A 150 10.95 8.94 21.69
N GLY A 151 11.67 9.17 22.77
CA GLY A 151 11.13 9.29 24.12
C GLY A 151 12.24 9.33 25.17
N HIS A 152 11.97 9.91 26.34
CA HIS A 152 12.93 9.96 27.44
C HIS A 152 13.19 8.59 28.08
N ASN A 153 12.23 7.67 27.93
CA ASN A 153 12.31 6.31 28.42
C ASN A 153 12.72 5.29 27.35
N ILE A 154 12.96 5.73 26.12
CA ILE A 154 13.32 4.84 25.00
C ILE A 154 14.82 4.67 24.90
N ILE A 155 15.25 3.41 24.83
CA ILE A 155 16.63 3.00 24.52
C ILE A 155 16.62 2.27 23.17
N LYS A 156 17.42 2.78 22.24
CA LYS A 156 17.64 2.14 20.94
C LYS A 156 18.87 1.24 21.06
N LEU A 157 18.68 -0.04 20.87
CA LEU A 157 19.72 -1.05 20.85
C LEU A 157 20.04 -1.49 19.42
N THR A 158 21.25 -1.94 19.21
CA THR A 158 21.62 -2.75 18.04
C THR A 158 20.99 -4.14 18.16
N GLU A 159 20.86 -4.86 17.04
CA GLU A 159 20.31 -6.24 17.08
C GLU A 159 21.08 -7.16 18.02
N PRO A 160 22.45 -7.18 18.05
CA PRO A 160 23.20 -7.96 19.06
C PRO A 160 22.86 -7.58 20.51
N GLU A 161 22.81 -6.28 20.84
CA GLU A 161 22.46 -5.82 22.19
C GLU A 161 21.02 -6.20 22.57
N MET A 162 20.09 -6.21 21.61
CA MET A 162 18.73 -6.66 21.85
C MET A 162 18.68 -8.18 22.12
N VAL A 163 19.50 -8.97 21.44
CA VAL A 163 19.67 -10.40 21.74
C VAL A 163 20.24 -10.61 23.13
N ASP A 164 21.26 -9.83 23.51
CA ASP A 164 21.84 -9.89 24.88
C ASP A 164 20.78 -9.50 25.94
N LEU A 165 19.94 -8.48 25.66
CA LEU A 165 18.84 -8.08 26.53
C LEU A 165 17.81 -9.22 26.72
N ILE A 166 17.43 -9.89 25.64
CA ILE A 166 16.48 -11.03 25.65
C ILE A 166 17.04 -12.20 26.44
N ASN A 167 18.35 -12.39 26.44
CA ASN A 167 19.07 -13.45 27.16
C ASN A 167 19.46 -13.07 28.60
N ASP A 168 19.03 -11.92 29.11
CA ASP A 168 19.41 -11.35 30.41
C ASP A 168 20.92 -11.06 30.58
N GLU A 169 21.64 -10.87 29.46
CA GLU A 169 23.06 -10.53 29.43
C GLU A 169 23.32 -9.02 29.30
N TYR A 170 22.31 -8.22 28.97
CA TYR A 170 22.38 -6.76 28.90
C TYR A 170 21.80 -6.11 30.18
N PRO A 171 22.42 -5.05 30.73
CA PRO A 171 21.93 -4.36 31.93
C PRO A 171 20.53 -3.77 31.69
N ARG A 172 19.55 -4.18 32.48
CA ARG A 172 18.16 -3.74 32.36
C ARG A 172 17.85 -2.64 33.36
N ASP A 173 17.18 -1.57 32.85
CA ASP A 173 16.53 -0.54 33.66
C ASP A 173 15.04 -0.63 33.45
N GLU A 174 14.28 -1.02 34.46
CA GLU A 174 12.82 -1.20 34.41
C GLU A 174 12.05 0.08 34.09
N SER A 175 12.67 1.25 34.19
CA SER A 175 12.07 2.53 33.80
C SER A 175 12.18 2.81 32.30
N LYS A 176 12.83 1.93 31.53
CA LYS A 176 13.13 2.10 30.11
C LYS A 176 12.40 1.07 29.27
N GLU A 177 12.13 1.46 28.03
CA GLU A 177 11.61 0.64 26.96
C GLU A 177 12.69 0.46 25.90
N TYR A 178 12.91 -0.78 25.48
CA TYR A 178 14.01 -1.14 24.59
C TYR A 178 13.49 -1.46 23.20
N TYR A 179 14.14 -0.92 22.19
CA TYR A 179 13.78 -1.09 20.79
C TYR A 179 15.01 -1.38 19.95
N THR A 180 14.84 -2.19 18.91
CA THR A 180 15.86 -2.38 17.87
C THR A 180 15.28 -2.19 16.50
N ALA A 181 16.10 -1.74 15.54
CA ALA A 181 15.71 -1.60 14.15
C ALA A 181 16.37 -2.71 13.33
N CYS A 182 15.58 -3.45 12.58
CA CYS A 182 16.04 -4.53 11.74
C CYS A 182 15.25 -4.63 10.44
N TYR A 183 15.77 -5.41 9.50
CA TYR A 183 15.01 -5.90 8.37
C TYR A 183 14.27 -7.18 8.74
N PHE A 184 13.01 -7.25 8.38
CA PHE A 184 12.18 -8.43 8.61
C PHE A 184 12.37 -9.49 7.53
N ALA A 185 11.82 -10.69 7.73
CA ALA A 185 11.83 -11.73 6.74
C ALA A 185 11.13 -11.24 5.45
N PRO A 186 11.61 -11.67 4.27
CA PRO A 186 11.04 -11.19 3.01
C PRO A 186 9.60 -11.66 2.84
N ILE A 187 8.77 -10.76 2.32
CA ILE A 187 7.38 -11.01 1.89
C ILE A 187 7.24 -10.62 0.42
N THR A 188 6.22 -11.11 -0.24
CA THR A 188 5.97 -10.78 -1.64
C THR A 188 5.35 -9.39 -1.79
N TYR A 189 5.52 -8.75 -2.97
CA TYR A 189 4.82 -7.51 -3.29
C TYR A 189 3.29 -7.69 -3.23
N ARG A 190 2.80 -8.87 -3.60
CA ARG A 190 1.40 -9.25 -3.44
C ARG A 190 0.94 -9.14 -1.98
N GLU A 191 1.71 -9.68 -1.03
CA GLU A 191 1.39 -9.58 0.40
C GLU A 191 1.44 -8.14 0.89
N CYS A 192 2.37 -7.31 0.38
CA CYS A 192 2.45 -5.89 0.70
C CYS A 192 1.22 -5.09 0.26
N ALA A 193 0.50 -5.54 -0.77
CA ALA A 193 -0.66 -4.89 -1.37
C ALA A 193 -1.83 -5.87 -1.58
N SER A 194 -2.05 -6.79 -0.63
CA SER A 194 -2.96 -7.93 -0.79
C SER A 194 -4.38 -7.54 -1.15
N TRP A 195 -4.96 -6.50 -0.52
CA TRP A 195 -6.30 -6.04 -0.86
C TRP A 195 -6.40 -5.57 -2.32
N PHE A 196 -5.43 -4.80 -2.79
CA PHE A 196 -5.39 -4.34 -4.18
C PHE A 196 -5.26 -5.54 -5.14
N TYR A 197 -4.35 -6.46 -4.86
CA TYR A 197 -4.12 -7.63 -5.70
C TYR A 197 -5.34 -8.58 -5.72
N ASP A 198 -5.89 -8.92 -4.56
CA ASP A 198 -6.92 -9.94 -4.46
C ASP A 198 -8.33 -9.40 -4.78
N GLU A 199 -8.66 -8.15 -4.38
CA GLU A 199 -10.01 -7.61 -4.48
C GLU A 199 -10.15 -6.52 -5.57
N THR A 200 -9.19 -5.57 -5.64
CA THR A 200 -9.29 -4.48 -6.62
C THR A 200 -9.07 -4.98 -8.04
N MET A 201 -8.03 -5.80 -8.27
CA MET A 201 -7.79 -6.38 -9.59
C MET A 201 -8.94 -7.27 -10.06
N GLU A 202 -9.59 -8.00 -9.16
CA GLU A 202 -10.78 -8.79 -9.49
C GLU A 202 -11.96 -7.88 -9.90
N GLY A 203 -12.15 -6.76 -9.20
CA GLY A 203 -13.12 -5.73 -9.61
C GLY A 203 -12.85 -5.19 -11.01
N LEU A 204 -11.58 -4.89 -11.32
CA LEU A 204 -11.16 -4.42 -12.65
C LEU A 204 -11.43 -5.48 -13.74
N ARG A 205 -11.18 -6.76 -13.49
CA ARG A 205 -11.50 -7.86 -14.44
C ARG A 205 -12.98 -7.91 -14.78
N ARG A 206 -13.85 -7.67 -13.80
CA ARG A 206 -15.31 -7.62 -14.01
C ARG A 206 -15.76 -6.43 -14.87
N LEU A 207 -14.92 -5.43 -15.08
CA LEU A 207 -15.20 -4.29 -15.94
C LEU A 207 -14.87 -4.53 -17.42
N ILE A 208 -14.17 -5.61 -17.77
CA ILE A 208 -13.83 -5.90 -19.17
C ILE A 208 -15.13 -5.95 -19.98
N PRO A 209 -15.30 -5.10 -21.02
CA PRO A 209 -16.51 -5.08 -21.81
C PRO A 209 -16.64 -6.36 -22.66
N ASP A 210 -17.84 -6.69 -23.07
CA ASP A 210 -18.11 -7.84 -23.96
C ASP A 210 -17.28 -7.74 -25.24
N GLY A 211 -16.46 -8.74 -25.50
CA GLY A 211 -15.51 -8.76 -26.61
C GLY A 211 -14.27 -7.87 -26.47
N GLY A 212 -14.12 -7.20 -25.32
CA GLY A 212 -12.94 -6.40 -24.97
C GLY A 212 -11.80 -7.22 -24.38
N THR A 213 -10.75 -6.53 -23.95
CA THR A 213 -9.54 -7.08 -23.37
C THR A 213 -9.12 -6.30 -22.13
N GLU A 214 -8.07 -6.73 -21.44
CA GLU A 214 -7.48 -6.02 -20.30
C GLU A 214 -6.92 -4.62 -20.68
N ASP A 215 -6.67 -4.36 -21.96
CA ASP A 215 -6.29 -3.02 -22.46
C ASP A 215 -7.49 -2.05 -22.54
N ASP A 216 -8.70 -2.55 -22.35
CA ASP A 216 -9.94 -1.76 -22.35
C ASP A 216 -10.39 -1.36 -20.93
N VAL A 217 -9.58 -1.70 -19.92
CA VAL A 217 -9.79 -1.32 -18.52
C VAL A 217 -8.51 -0.70 -17.98
N ARG A 218 -8.62 0.41 -17.27
CA ARG A 218 -7.48 1.04 -16.59
C ARG A 218 -7.91 1.68 -15.26
N ILE A 219 -6.93 1.86 -14.38
CA ILE A 219 -7.01 2.82 -13.28
C ILE A 219 -6.33 4.12 -13.70
N VAL A 220 -6.90 5.25 -13.33
CA VAL A 220 -6.25 6.56 -13.33
C VAL A 220 -6.20 7.03 -11.90
N PHE A 221 -5.05 7.49 -11.45
CA PHE A 221 -4.83 7.84 -10.05
C PHE A 221 -3.92 9.04 -9.93
N GLU A 222 -4.01 9.70 -8.77
CA GLU A 222 -3.14 10.80 -8.38
C GLU A 222 -2.76 10.67 -6.91
N PHE A 223 -1.63 11.26 -6.56
CA PHE A 223 -1.17 11.32 -5.19
C PHE A 223 -1.24 12.75 -4.68
N ASP A 224 -1.82 12.91 -3.48
CA ASP A 224 -1.79 14.16 -2.70
C ASP A 224 -0.58 14.11 -1.75
N CYS A 225 0.48 14.87 -2.06
CA CYS A 225 1.77 14.85 -1.37
C CYS A 225 2.09 16.13 -0.61
#